data_889d2ff1f2c45a0369d3be944dbccda1
#
_entry.id   889d2ff1f2c45a0369d3be944dbccda1
#
_cell.length_a   1.000
_cell.length_b   1.000
_cell.length_c   1.000
_cell.angle_alpha   90.00
_cell.angle_beta   90.00
_cell.angle_gamma   90.00
#
_symmetry.space_group_name_H-M   'P 1'
#
loop_
_entity.id
_entity.type
_entity.pdbx_description
1 polymer ?
#
loop_
_entity_poly.entity_id
_entity_poly.type
_entity_poly.pdbx_seq_one_letter_code
_entity_poly.pdbx_strand_id
1 'polypeptide(L)'
;MKKLLLVLAALAFVTPAMAAPPTAEQKADFLATCLKIAPEAGELCSCKADAAMSLVDTEFMAVIIASMKGRDVPSDLYDTYNDYIARSTEACGMGSAM
;
A
#
# COMPACT_ATOMS: atom_id res chain seq x y z
N MET A 1 -39.39 -21.37 14.64
CA MET A 1 -39.52 -20.53 13.51
C MET A 1 -38.72 -19.25 13.60
N LYS A 2 -38.92 -18.57 14.67
CA LYS A 2 -38.18 -17.29 14.82
C LYS A 2 -36.72 -17.44 14.92
N LYS A 3 -36.30 -18.61 15.37
CA LYS A 3 -34.87 -18.84 15.52
C LYS A 3 -34.12 -18.90 14.23
N LEU A 4 -34.83 -19.21 13.16
CA LEU A 4 -34.19 -19.28 11.86
C LEU A 4 -33.67 -17.90 11.41
N LEU A 5 -34.40 -16.87 11.83
CA LEU A 5 -34.01 -15.54 11.45
C LEU A 5 -32.66 -15.14 12.04
N LEU A 6 -32.42 -15.60 13.26
CA LEU A 6 -31.17 -15.28 13.91
C LEU A 6 -29.98 -15.90 13.21
N VAL A 7 -30.18 -17.12 12.72
CA VAL A 7 -29.10 -17.78 12.02
C VAL A 7 -28.72 -17.03 10.76
N LEU A 8 -29.72 -16.55 10.05
CA LEU A 8 -29.44 -15.81 8.82
C LEU A 8 -28.68 -14.53 9.09
N ALA A 9 -29.04 -13.88 10.19
CA ALA A 9 -28.36 -12.64 10.54
C ALA A 9 -26.88 -12.91 10.80
N ALA A 10 -26.59 -14.03 11.42
CA ALA A 10 -25.20 -14.34 11.71
C ALA A 10 -24.38 -14.54 10.44
N LEU A 11 -25.00 -15.13 9.44
CA LEU A 11 -24.29 -15.36 8.19
C LEU A 11 -23.96 -14.07 7.46
N ALA A 12 -24.74 -13.03 7.72
CA ALA A 12 -24.51 -11.79 7.03
C ALA A 12 -23.16 -11.17 7.38
N PHE A 13 -22.55 -11.60 8.45
CA PHE A 13 -21.28 -11.04 8.85
C PHE A 13 -20.08 -11.78 8.31
N VAL A 14 -20.31 -12.82 7.57
CA VAL A 14 -19.22 -13.59 6.98
C VAL A 14 -18.90 -12.94 5.64
N THR A 15 -18.39 -11.75 5.68
CA THR A 15 -17.92 -11.10 4.47
C THR A 15 -16.41 -11.28 4.39
N PRO A 16 -15.87 -11.36 3.18
CA PRO A 16 -14.43 -11.46 3.05
C PRO A 16 -13.80 -10.23 3.68
N ALA A 17 -12.75 -10.46 4.41
CA ALA A 17 -12.02 -9.37 5.03
C ALA A 17 -11.41 -8.52 3.94
N MET A 18 -11.75 -7.25 3.92
CA MET A 18 -11.11 -6.32 3.03
C MET A 18 -9.81 -5.91 3.67
N ALA A 19 -8.73 -5.92 2.89
CA ALA A 19 -7.45 -5.48 3.39
C ALA A 19 -7.54 -4.01 3.78
N ALA A 20 -7.02 -3.68 4.93
CA ALA A 20 -7.05 -2.30 5.41
C ALA A 20 -6.06 -1.46 4.61
N PRO A 21 -6.38 -0.19 4.34
CA PRO A 21 -5.41 0.67 3.68
C PRO A 21 -4.24 0.96 4.60
N PRO A 22 -3.13 1.48 4.07
CA PRO A 22 -2.00 1.85 4.92
C PRO A 22 -2.41 2.89 5.94
N THR A 23 -1.70 2.91 7.05
CA THR A 23 -1.99 3.84 8.14
C THR A 23 -1.33 5.19 7.89
N ALA A 24 -1.80 6.21 8.61
CA ALA A 24 -1.18 7.52 8.54
C ALA A 24 0.27 7.46 8.99
N GLU A 25 0.57 6.61 9.96
CA GLU A 25 1.93 6.45 10.42
C GLU A 25 2.82 5.84 9.35
N GLN A 26 2.27 4.88 8.61
CA GLN A 26 3.02 4.28 7.51
C GLN A 26 3.29 5.30 6.41
N LYS A 27 2.30 6.14 6.11
CA LYS A 27 2.51 7.18 5.11
C LYS A 27 3.63 8.12 5.54
N ALA A 28 3.65 8.50 6.81
CA ALA A 28 4.69 9.38 7.33
C ALA A 28 6.06 8.70 7.27
N ASP A 29 6.12 7.42 7.59
CA ASP A 29 7.37 6.67 7.54
C ASP A 29 7.86 6.53 6.11
N PHE A 30 6.96 6.25 5.20
CA PHE A 30 7.29 6.18 3.77
C PHE A 30 7.89 7.50 3.31
N LEU A 31 7.22 8.60 3.63
CA LEU A 31 7.66 9.92 3.20
C LEU A 31 9.04 10.25 3.79
N ALA A 32 9.21 10.01 5.07
CA ALA A 32 10.48 10.29 5.74
C ALA A 32 11.60 9.44 5.15
N THR A 33 11.33 8.18 4.87
CA THR A 33 12.32 7.28 4.31
C THR A 33 12.68 7.71 2.87
N CYS A 34 11.67 8.06 2.10
CA CYS A 34 11.87 8.53 0.73
C CYS A 34 12.75 9.79 0.71
N LEU A 35 12.47 10.73 1.59
CA LEU A 35 13.25 11.97 1.66
C LEU A 35 14.66 11.75 2.15
N LYS A 36 14.86 10.69 2.93
CA LYS A 36 16.20 10.34 3.36
C LYS A 36 17.03 9.82 2.19
N ILE A 37 16.39 9.08 1.31
CA ILE A 37 17.04 8.54 0.13
C ILE A 37 17.26 9.62 -0.91
N ALA A 38 16.27 10.49 -1.11
CA ALA A 38 16.29 11.50 -2.14
C ALA A 38 15.79 12.83 -1.58
N PRO A 39 16.63 13.56 -0.84
CA PRO A 39 16.17 14.78 -0.17
C PRO A 39 15.62 15.84 -1.11
N GLU A 40 16.08 15.86 -2.36
CA GLU A 40 15.63 16.88 -3.31
C GLU A 40 14.35 16.49 -4.04
N ALA A 41 13.83 15.31 -3.80
CA ALA A 41 12.67 14.81 -4.51
C ALA A 41 11.40 14.89 -3.67
N GLY A 42 11.19 16.04 -3.01
CA GLY A 42 10.06 16.18 -2.10
C GLY A 42 8.71 15.97 -2.76
N GLU A 43 8.53 16.52 -3.96
CA GLU A 43 7.26 16.37 -4.66
C GLU A 43 7.02 14.93 -5.08
N LEU A 44 8.04 14.28 -5.57
CA LEU A 44 7.91 12.88 -5.97
C LEU A 44 7.64 12.01 -4.78
N CYS A 45 8.36 12.21 -3.68
CA CYS A 45 8.15 11.43 -2.46
C CYS A 45 6.73 11.59 -1.94
N SER A 46 6.22 12.81 -1.98
CA SER A 46 4.86 13.08 -1.53
C SER A 46 3.84 12.39 -2.45
N CYS A 47 4.05 12.48 -3.76
CA CYS A 47 3.16 11.83 -4.71
C CYS A 47 3.15 10.33 -4.52
N LYS A 48 4.33 9.73 -4.36
CA LYS A 48 4.43 8.28 -4.19
C LYS A 48 3.81 7.83 -2.88
N ALA A 49 3.96 8.62 -1.83
CA ALA A 49 3.33 8.30 -0.56
C ALA A 49 1.81 8.30 -0.69
N ASP A 50 1.27 9.31 -1.39
CA ASP A 50 -0.17 9.37 -1.61
C ASP A 50 -0.64 8.21 -2.48
N ALA A 51 0.10 7.88 -3.52
CA ALA A 51 -0.27 6.79 -4.41
C ALA A 51 -0.31 5.47 -3.66
N ALA A 52 0.64 5.24 -2.76
CA ALA A 52 0.68 4.01 -2.00
C ALA A 52 -0.57 3.84 -1.14
N MET A 53 -1.12 4.94 -0.65
CA MET A 53 -2.30 4.86 0.21
C MET A 53 -3.49 4.24 -0.50
N SER A 54 -3.57 4.37 -1.82
CA SER A 54 -4.68 3.81 -2.57
C SER A 54 -4.33 2.56 -3.36
N LEU A 55 -3.05 2.27 -3.51
CA LEU A 55 -2.62 1.15 -4.33
C LEU A 55 -2.34 -0.13 -3.56
N VAL A 56 -1.99 -0.01 -2.28
CA VAL A 56 -1.60 -1.18 -1.50
C VAL A 56 -2.30 -1.17 -0.16
N ASP A 57 -2.23 -2.31 0.54
CA ASP A 57 -2.81 -2.42 1.87
C ASP A 57 -1.74 -2.22 2.94
N THR A 58 -2.16 -2.30 4.20
CA THR A 58 -1.28 -2.10 5.34
C THR A 58 -0.09 -3.06 5.32
N GLU A 59 -0.37 -4.32 5.02
CA GLU A 59 0.69 -5.31 5.05
C GLU A 59 1.71 -5.09 3.94
N PHE A 60 1.23 -4.77 2.76
CA PHE A 60 2.17 -4.56 1.67
C PHE A 60 2.92 -3.24 1.81
N MET A 61 2.28 -2.24 2.41
CA MET A 61 2.97 -0.98 2.71
C MET A 61 4.21 -1.23 3.57
N ALA A 62 4.09 -2.15 4.54
CA ALA A 62 5.23 -2.50 5.38
C ALA A 62 6.36 -3.11 4.55
N VAL A 63 6.02 -3.91 3.54
CA VAL A 63 7.02 -4.50 2.67
C VAL A 63 7.73 -3.42 1.85
N ILE A 64 6.97 -2.47 1.34
CA ILE A 64 7.53 -1.38 0.55
C ILE A 64 8.50 -0.55 1.39
N ILE A 65 8.06 -0.16 2.57
CA ILE A 65 8.90 0.66 3.45
C ILE A 65 10.17 -0.10 3.83
N ALA A 66 10.03 -1.39 4.13
CA ALA A 66 11.19 -2.20 4.46
C ALA A 66 12.18 -2.26 3.29
N SER A 67 11.67 -2.37 2.07
CA SER A 67 12.54 -2.41 0.89
C SER A 67 13.27 -1.09 0.71
N MET A 68 12.61 0.01 1.01
CA MET A 68 13.25 1.32 0.93
C MET A 68 14.37 1.45 1.96
N LYS A 69 14.28 0.70 3.05
CA LYS A 69 15.30 0.71 4.09
C LYS A 69 16.38 -0.35 3.84
N GLY A 70 16.36 -0.98 2.68
CA GLY A 70 17.41 -1.89 2.28
C GLY A 70 17.13 -3.35 2.49
N ARG A 71 15.90 -3.72 2.85
CA ARG A 71 15.55 -5.13 3.02
C ARG A 71 15.07 -5.71 1.73
N ASP A 72 15.23 -7.02 1.59
CA ASP A 72 14.80 -7.70 0.39
C ASP A 72 13.29 -7.87 0.38
N VAL A 73 12.70 -7.70 -0.79
CA VAL A 73 11.30 -8.04 -1.00
C VAL A 73 11.19 -9.55 -1.10
N PRO A 74 10.24 -10.17 -0.37
CA PRO A 74 10.05 -11.62 -0.51
C PRO A 74 9.78 -11.99 -1.96
N SER A 75 10.36 -13.10 -2.41
CA SER A 75 10.28 -13.46 -3.82
C SER A 75 8.86 -13.70 -4.29
N ASP A 76 7.98 -14.18 -3.41
CA ASP A 76 6.59 -14.41 -3.78
C ASP A 76 5.80 -13.11 -3.94
N LEU A 77 6.40 -11.98 -3.58
CA LEU A 77 5.76 -10.69 -3.71
C LEU A 77 6.38 -9.81 -4.81
N TYR A 78 7.31 -10.37 -5.57
CA TYR A 78 7.99 -9.60 -6.61
C TYR A 78 7.01 -9.03 -7.63
N ASP A 79 6.07 -9.84 -8.09
CA ASP A 79 5.14 -9.37 -9.10
C ASP A 79 4.27 -8.23 -8.57
N THR A 80 3.80 -8.38 -7.35
CA THR A 80 3.00 -7.34 -6.71
C THR A 80 3.82 -6.08 -6.51
N TYR A 81 5.06 -6.24 -6.13
CA TYR A 81 5.94 -5.11 -5.90
C TYR A 81 6.22 -4.37 -7.21
N ASN A 82 6.50 -5.11 -8.27
CA ASN A 82 6.76 -4.49 -9.57
C ASN A 82 5.52 -3.79 -10.11
N ASP A 83 4.34 -4.37 -9.87
CA ASP A 83 3.09 -3.75 -10.26
C ASP A 83 2.88 -2.43 -9.52
N TYR A 84 3.17 -2.42 -8.23
CA TYR A 84 3.08 -1.20 -7.45
C TYR A 84 4.04 -0.14 -7.99
N ILE A 85 5.29 -0.53 -8.29
CA ILE A 85 6.26 0.42 -8.82
C ILE A 85 5.75 1.03 -10.11
N ALA A 86 5.23 0.20 -11.02
CA ALA A 86 4.73 0.69 -12.30
C ALA A 86 3.55 1.64 -12.12
N ARG A 87 2.60 1.25 -11.27
CA ARG A 87 1.40 2.05 -11.08
C ARG A 87 1.70 3.36 -10.36
N SER A 88 2.54 3.33 -9.35
CA SER A 88 2.87 4.55 -8.62
C SER A 88 3.69 5.50 -9.48
N THR A 89 4.55 4.94 -10.32
CA THR A 89 5.33 5.75 -11.24
C THR A 89 4.41 6.45 -12.24
N GLU A 90 3.44 5.69 -12.75
CA GLU A 90 2.47 6.26 -13.68
C GLU A 90 1.63 7.33 -13.03
N ALA A 91 1.17 7.06 -11.80
CA ALA A 91 0.33 8.01 -11.07
C ALA A 91 1.06 9.32 -10.82
N CYS A 92 2.36 9.26 -10.66
CA CYS A 92 3.16 10.45 -10.38
C CYS A 92 3.78 11.06 -11.65
N GLY A 93 3.39 10.56 -12.81
CA GLY A 93 3.82 11.14 -14.07
C GLY A 93 5.26 10.86 -14.44
N MET A 94 5.91 9.97 -13.72
CA MET A 94 7.31 9.68 -13.97
C MET A 94 7.55 9.01 -15.32
N GLY A 95 6.64 8.10 -15.67
CA GLY A 95 6.76 7.38 -16.92
C GLY A 95 6.68 8.27 -18.13
N SER A 96 5.88 9.31 -18.06
CA SER A 96 5.72 10.21 -19.19
C SER A 96 6.85 11.22 -19.28
N ALA A 97 7.61 11.38 -18.23
CA ALA A 97 8.74 12.28 -18.25
C ALA A 97 9.95 11.68 -18.95
N MET A 98 9.89 10.40 -19.16
CA MET A 98 10.97 9.71 -19.82
C MET A 98 10.72 9.65 -21.32
#